data_ba8661b4ff82f3c30aa31c824ba1862a
#
_entry.id   ba8661b4ff82f3c30aa31c824ba1862a
#
_cell.length_a   1.000
_cell.length_b   1.000
_cell.length_c   1.000
_cell.angle_alpha   90.00
_cell.angle_beta   90.00
_cell.angle_gamma   90.00
#
_symmetry.space_group_name_H-M   'P 1'
#
loop_
_entity.id
_entity.type
_entity.pdbx_description
1 polymer ?
#
loop_
_entity_poly.entity_id
_entity_poly.type
_entity_poly.pdbx_seq_one_letter_code
_entity_poly.pdbx_strand_id
1 'polypeptide(L)'
;WPMLAYLPYFTATASNVNYGWWGHDIGGHMFHKTQKATDPELYTRWLQYGVFTPIFKTHSTKDPRIERCIWCFPDHMFLMRDAIRLRYTLAPYIYNAARENYDTGVGMCRPMYYDYPESDKAYETPEQFMFGNDILATTITQPVDSITGLAPRTIWFPEGAWFDCATGSMYEGGRTEELHYTLAENPHYAKAGSIIPMNPATVKNLQQPCDTLVLTFIPGGDGQLRHYEDDGMSQQYKTNYAVTTVSKKQEGNTVRVRISPREGSFAGASDNRSYELRFPAVFPPKSVKVNGKELAYSRFPKA
;
A
#
# COMPACT_ATOMS: atom_id res chain seq x y z
N TRP A 1 6.14 21.92 -3.44
CA TRP A 1 7.04 20.80 -3.60
C TRP A 1 7.91 20.57 -2.36
N PRO A 2 8.60 21.56 -1.75
CA PRO A 2 9.43 21.32 -0.57
C PRO A 2 8.69 20.71 0.63
N MET A 3 7.41 21.07 0.81
CA MET A 3 6.60 20.47 1.88
C MET A 3 6.31 19.01 1.61
N LEU A 4 5.99 18.63 0.37
CA LEU A 4 5.81 17.23 0.00
C LEU A 4 7.12 16.44 0.16
N ALA A 5 8.26 17.02 -0.17
CA ALA A 5 9.58 16.38 -0.01
C ALA A 5 9.93 16.10 1.47
N TYR A 6 9.48 16.95 2.38
CA TYR A 6 9.74 16.78 3.83
C TYR A 6 8.83 15.74 4.48
N LEU A 7 7.60 15.56 3.98
CA LEU A 7 6.58 14.74 4.65
C LEU A 7 6.93 13.24 4.81
N PRO A 8 7.56 12.54 3.85
CA PRO A 8 7.95 11.16 4.04
C PRO A 8 8.85 10.96 5.25
N TYR A 9 9.88 11.81 5.38
CA TYR A 9 10.76 11.82 6.55
C TYR A 9 9.98 12.06 7.85
N PHE A 10 9.17 13.11 7.89
CA PHE A 10 8.39 13.46 9.09
C PHE A 10 7.41 12.35 9.48
N THR A 11 6.70 11.78 8.49
CA THR A 11 5.71 10.72 8.71
C THR A 11 6.37 9.44 9.26
N ALA A 12 7.49 9.04 8.69
CA ALA A 12 8.21 7.86 9.13
C ALA A 12 8.81 8.05 10.54
N THR A 13 9.45 9.19 10.79
CA THR A 13 10.10 9.48 12.08
C THR A 13 9.12 9.77 13.22
N ALA A 14 7.84 10.06 12.94
CA ALA A 14 6.80 10.13 13.96
C ALA A 14 6.67 8.81 14.75
N SER A 15 7.01 7.68 14.16
CA SER A 15 7.06 6.37 14.82
C SER A 15 8.12 6.31 15.92
N ASN A 16 9.19 7.11 15.85
CA ASN A 16 10.24 7.14 16.89
C ASN A 16 9.74 7.62 18.26
N VAL A 17 8.62 8.34 18.26
CA VAL A 17 7.96 8.82 19.49
C VAL A 17 6.61 8.15 19.71
N ASN A 18 6.43 6.96 19.13
CA ASN A 18 5.20 6.16 19.21
C ASN A 18 3.95 6.91 18.70
N TYR A 19 4.12 7.78 17.70
CA TYR A 19 3.03 8.51 17.05
C TYR A 19 2.61 7.82 15.76
N GLY A 20 2.15 6.56 15.88
CA GLY A 20 1.84 5.69 14.76
C GLY A 20 0.61 6.12 13.94
N TRP A 21 -0.30 6.92 14.53
CA TRP A 21 -1.49 7.47 13.86
C TRP A 21 -1.29 8.94 13.49
N TRP A 22 -0.35 9.15 12.58
CA TRP A 22 -0.05 10.46 12.03
C TRP A 22 -0.92 10.75 10.80
N GLY A 23 -1.34 11.98 10.65
CA GLY A 23 -2.04 12.47 9.47
C GLY A 23 -1.62 13.89 9.13
N HIS A 24 -1.67 14.22 7.86
CA HIS A 24 -1.38 15.54 7.32
C HIS A 24 -2.50 15.98 6.37
N ASP A 25 -2.56 17.27 6.07
CA ASP A 25 -3.52 17.82 5.15
C ASP A 25 -3.00 17.64 3.71
N ILE A 26 -3.53 16.61 3.00
CA ILE A 26 -3.14 16.31 1.62
C ILE A 26 -3.43 17.52 0.74
N GLY A 27 -2.41 18.00 0.04
CA GLY A 27 -2.43 19.24 -0.74
C GLY A 27 -2.01 20.49 0.02
N GLY A 28 -1.73 20.37 1.33
CA GLY A 28 -1.33 21.46 2.20
C GLY A 28 -2.50 22.26 2.79
N HIS A 29 -2.37 22.68 4.04
CA HIS A 29 -3.42 23.39 4.77
C HIS A 29 -3.63 24.82 4.30
N MET A 30 -2.52 25.54 4.00
CA MET A 30 -2.51 26.92 3.58
C MET A 30 -1.62 27.11 2.35
N PHE A 31 -1.92 28.12 1.56
CA PHE A 31 -1.03 28.55 0.48
C PHE A 31 0.10 29.43 1.00
N HIS A 32 1.25 29.33 0.33
CA HIS A 32 2.25 30.38 0.41
C HIS A 32 1.68 31.69 -0.13
N LYS A 33 2.18 32.83 0.37
CA LYS A 33 1.66 34.17 0.00
C LYS A 33 1.61 34.44 -1.51
N THR A 34 2.53 33.84 -2.27
CA THR A 34 2.63 34.02 -3.72
C THR A 34 1.83 33.00 -4.53
N GLN A 35 1.32 31.95 -3.89
CA GLN A 35 0.56 30.90 -4.57
C GLN A 35 -0.87 31.38 -4.88
N LYS A 36 -1.31 31.22 -6.12
CA LYS A 36 -2.60 31.75 -6.61
C LYS A 36 -3.68 30.67 -6.72
N ALA A 37 -3.31 29.42 -6.91
CA ALA A 37 -4.22 28.30 -7.08
C ALA A 37 -3.56 26.98 -6.63
N THR A 38 -4.35 25.94 -6.45
CA THR A 38 -3.84 24.58 -6.26
C THR A 38 -3.10 24.14 -7.52
N ASP A 39 -1.84 23.69 -7.35
CA ASP A 39 -1.08 23.04 -8.41
C ASP A 39 -1.61 21.60 -8.60
N PRO A 40 -2.18 21.25 -9.78
CA PRO A 40 -2.80 19.97 -10.00
C PRO A 40 -1.81 18.80 -9.95
N GLU A 41 -0.58 18.98 -10.46
CA GLU A 41 0.46 17.94 -10.40
C GLU A 41 0.91 17.68 -8.98
N LEU A 42 1.26 18.74 -8.24
CA LEU A 42 1.64 18.62 -6.83
C LEU A 42 0.53 17.95 -6.02
N TYR A 43 -0.72 18.33 -6.25
CA TYR A 43 -1.86 17.74 -5.54
C TYR A 43 -2.03 16.25 -5.89
N THR A 44 -1.85 15.87 -7.15
CA THR A 44 -1.86 14.47 -7.59
C THR A 44 -0.76 13.68 -6.89
N ARG A 45 0.48 14.16 -6.87
CA ARG A 45 1.61 13.51 -6.18
C ARG A 45 1.38 13.41 -4.67
N TRP A 46 0.74 14.41 -4.09
CA TRP A 46 0.42 14.40 -2.68
C TRP A 46 -0.67 13.37 -2.32
N LEU A 47 -1.67 13.20 -3.19
CA LEU A 47 -2.64 12.10 -3.06
C LEU A 47 -1.98 10.73 -3.22
N GLN A 48 -1.08 10.57 -4.19
CA GLN A 48 -0.30 9.34 -4.39
C GLN A 48 0.53 9.00 -3.14
N TYR A 49 1.23 9.97 -2.57
CA TYR A 49 1.93 9.80 -1.30
C TYR A 49 0.96 9.44 -0.16
N GLY A 50 -0.17 10.12 -0.07
CA GLY A 50 -1.17 9.91 0.97
C GLY A 50 -1.69 8.48 1.05
N VAL A 51 -1.65 7.72 -0.05
CA VAL A 51 -2.04 6.29 -0.05
C VAL A 51 -1.28 5.50 1.01
N PHE A 52 -0.01 5.82 1.22
CA PHE A 52 0.90 5.12 2.13
C PHE A 52 1.11 5.86 3.45
N THR A 53 0.08 6.54 3.94
CA THR A 53 0.11 7.22 5.25
C THR A 53 -0.98 6.66 6.17
N PRO A 54 -0.84 6.75 7.50
CA PRO A 54 -1.84 6.19 8.42
C PRO A 54 -3.22 6.79 8.23
N ILE A 55 -3.31 8.11 8.10
CA ILE A 55 -4.57 8.85 7.90
C ILE A 55 -4.55 9.50 6.51
N PHE A 56 -5.53 9.15 5.68
CA PHE A 56 -5.73 9.73 4.36
C PHE A 56 -6.85 10.75 4.43
N LYS A 57 -6.51 12.04 4.40
CA LYS A 57 -7.52 13.12 4.39
C LYS A 57 -7.07 14.31 3.56
N THR A 58 -7.99 14.91 2.87
CA THR A 58 -7.81 16.24 2.27
C THR A 58 -8.38 17.27 3.23
N HIS A 59 -7.65 18.34 3.49
CA HIS A 59 -8.10 19.43 4.35
C HIS A 59 -7.38 20.73 4.01
N SER A 60 -8.03 21.86 4.25
CA SER A 60 -7.45 23.18 4.02
C SER A 60 -8.16 24.25 4.82
N THR A 61 -7.57 25.45 4.84
CA THR A 61 -8.31 26.66 5.25
C THR A 61 -9.46 26.93 4.27
N LYS A 62 -10.37 27.82 4.68
CA LYS A 62 -11.48 28.30 3.84
C LYS A 62 -11.06 29.31 2.72
N ASP A 63 -9.79 29.33 2.36
CA ASP A 63 -9.29 30.20 1.26
C ASP A 63 -9.89 29.71 -0.07
N PRO A 64 -10.65 30.57 -0.81
CA PRO A 64 -11.34 30.17 -2.02
C PRO A 64 -10.41 29.79 -3.18
N ARG A 65 -9.11 30.07 -3.07
CA ARG A 65 -8.11 29.67 -4.07
C ARG A 65 -7.69 28.20 -3.91
N ILE A 66 -8.00 27.58 -2.77
CA ILE A 66 -7.63 26.20 -2.47
C ILE A 66 -8.77 25.28 -2.91
N GLU A 67 -8.50 24.46 -3.92
CA GLU A 67 -9.41 23.40 -4.36
C GLU A 67 -8.93 22.03 -3.88
N ARG A 68 -9.88 21.21 -3.40
CA ARG A 68 -9.63 19.84 -2.94
C ARG A 68 -10.57 18.80 -3.57
N CYS A 69 -11.52 19.25 -4.39
CA CYS A 69 -12.41 18.36 -5.11
C CYS A 69 -11.72 17.87 -6.38
N ILE A 70 -11.43 16.58 -6.46
CA ILE A 70 -10.66 16.00 -7.57
C ILE A 70 -11.31 16.22 -8.93
N TRP A 71 -12.64 16.32 -8.99
CA TRP A 71 -13.38 16.59 -10.24
C TRP A 71 -13.20 18.01 -10.76
N CYS A 72 -12.60 18.92 -10.00
CA CYS A 72 -12.21 20.25 -10.46
C CYS A 72 -10.90 20.25 -11.25
N PHE A 73 -10.22 19.09 -11.35
CA PHE A 73 -8.98 18.90 -12.09
C PHE A 73 -9.18 17.85 -13.21
N PRO A 74 -9.90 18.17 -14.29
CA PRO A 74 -10.34 17.18 -15.28
C PRO A 74 -9.19 16.37 -15.89
N ASP A 75 -8.04 17.01 -16.16
CA ASP A 75 -6.86 16.35 -16.74
C ASP A 75 -6.12 15.42 -15.76
N HIS A 76 -6.35 15.58 -14.44
CA HIS A 76 -5.70 14.82 -13.38
C HIS A 76 -6.68 13.93 -12.61
N MET A 77 -7.97 14.11 -12.80
CA MET A 77 -9.03 13.46 -12.00
C MET A 77 -8.88 11.94 -11.98
N PHE A 78 -8.54 11.32 -13.10
CA PHE A 78 -8.41 9.87 -13.17
C PHE A 78 -7.24 9.35 -12.34
N LEU A 79 -6.10 10.06 -12.34
CA LEU A 79 -4.91 9.72 -11.56
C LEU A 79 -5.19 9.88 -10.06
N MET A 80 -5.83 10.98 -9.68
CA MET A 80 -6.25 11.24 -8.30
C MET A 80 -7.23 10.17 -7.80
N ARG A 81 -8.23 9.82 -8.62
CA ARG A 81 -9.20 8.77 -8.33
C ARG A 81 -8.51 7.42 -8.16
N ASP A 82 -7.54 7.10 -9.00
CA ASP A 82 -6.86 5.81 -8.96
C ASP A 82 -5.97 5.69 -7.70
N ALA A 83 -5.36 6.78 -7.23
CA ALA A 83 -4.70 6.83 -5.93
C ALA A 83 -5.70 6.56 -4.78
N ILE A 84 -6.87 7.20 -4.79
CA ILE A 84 -7.93 6.98 -3.79
C ILE A 84 -8.40 5.51 -3.83
N ARG A 85 -8.61 4.95 -5.02
CA ARG A 85 -9.00 3.54 -5.19
C ARG A 85 -7.95 2.58 -4.67
N LEU A 86 -6.67 2.84 -4.94
CA LEU A 86 -5.58 2.04 -4.37
C LEU A 86 -5.64 2.04 -2.84
N ARG A 87 -5.88 3.20 -2.21
CA ARG A 87 -6.08 3.30 -0.75
C ARG A 87 -7.21 2.42 -0.27
N TYR A 88 -8.35 2.39 -0.96
CA TYR A 88 -9.49 1.56 -0.61
C TYR A 88 -9.20 0.05 -0.77
N THR A 89 -8.47 -0.32 -1.81
CA THR A 89 -8.08 -1.73 -1.98
C THR A 89 -7.07 -2.18 -0.93
N LEU A 90 -6.18 -1.32 -0.47
CA LEU A 90 -5.20 -1.61 0.58
C LEU A 90 -5.79 -1.58 2.01
N ALA A 91 -7.07 -1.28 2.19
CA ALA A 91 -7.65 -1.14 3.53
C ALA A 91 -7.43 -2.37 4.43
N PRO A 92 -7.56 -3.64 3.98
CA PRO A 92 -7.24 -4.80 4.82
C PRO A 92 -5.78 -4.86 5.24
N TYR A 93 -4.85 -4.52 4.35
CA TYR A 93 -3.42 -4.44 4.67
C TYR A 93 -3.14 -3.37 5.73
N ILE A 94 -3.72 -2.18 5.55
CA ILE A 94 -3.59 -1.05 6.47
C ILE A 94 -4.18 -1.41 7.84
N TYR A 95 -5.31 -2.13 7.86
CA TYR A 95 -5.95 -2.53 9.11
C TYR A 95 -5.13 -3.56 9.88
N ASN A 96 -4.47 -4.49 9.18
CA ASN A 96 -3.49 -5.40 9.78
C ASN A 96 -2.30 -4.63 10.39
N ALA A 97 -1.74 -3.65 9.67
CA ALA A 97 -0.65 -2.81 10.18
C ALA A 97 -1.09 -1.96 11.39
N ALA A 98 -2.35 -1.53 11.41
CA ALA A 98 -2.93 -0.84 12.56
C ALA A 98 -3.06 -1.76 13.79
N ARG A 99 -3.44 -3.02 13.58
CA ARG A 99 -3.46 -4.03 14.64
C ARG A 99 -2.06 -4.31 15.17
N GLU A 100 -1.08 -4.44 14.30
CA GLU A 100 0.31 -4.61 14.70
C GLU A 100 0.82 -3.43 15.53
N ASN A 101 0.49 -2.19 15.13
CA ASN A 101 0.81 -1.01 15.93
C ASN A 101 0.18 -1.06 17.33
N TYR A 102 -1.06 -1.52 17.44
CA TYR A 102 -1.71 -1.71 18.75
C TYR A 102 -1.02 -2.76 19.59
N ASP A 103 -0.64 -3.90 19.00
CA ASP A 103 -0.06 -5.03 19.72
C ASP A 103 1.41 -4.78 20.13
N THR A 104 2.18 -4.04 19.34
CA THR A 104 3.64 -3.92 19.48
C THR A 104 4.15 -2.51 19.73
N GLY A 105 3.35 -1.49 19.45
CA GLY A 105 3.78 -0.09 19.44
C GLY A 105 4.54 0.32 18.17
N VAL A 106 4.82 -0.61 17.25
CA VAL A 106 5.51 -0.29 15.99
C VAL A 106 4.57 0.37 15.00
N GLY A 107 4.89 1.59 14.56
CA GLY A 107 4.08 2.35 13.61
C GLY A 107 4.01 1.69 12.23
N MET A 108 2.89 1.93 11.49
CA MET A 108 2.76 1.40 10.14
C MET A 108 3.67 2.08 9.10
N CYS A 109 4.07 3.33 9.33
CA CYS A 109 5.10 4.02 8.54
C CYS A 109 6.40 4.01 9.36
N ARG A 110 7.40 3.29 8.90
CA ARG A 110 8.65 3.10 9.63
C ARG A 110 9.83 3.61 8.84
N PRO A 111 10.74 4.40 9.47
CA PRO A 111 12.02 4.68 8.84
C PRO A 111 12.74 3.39 8.46
N MET A 112 13.51 3.41 7.39
CA MET A 112 14.20 2.23 6.88
C MET A 112 15.08 1.54 7.95
N TYR A 113 15.65 2.30 8.89
CA TYR A 113 16.51 1.77 9.95
C TYR A 113 15.78 0.92 11.03
N TYR A 114 14.44 0.85 11.01
CA TYR A 114 13.70 -0.09 11.87
C TYR A 114 13.90 -1.54 11.40
N ASP A 115 13.86 -1.74 10.09
CA ASP A 115 13.98 -3.06 9.48
C ASP A 115 15.44 -3.37 9.08
N TYR A 116 16.28 -2.34 8.88
CA TYR A 116 17.65 -2.46 8.38
C TYR A 116 18.65 -1.61 9.20
N PRO A 117 18.73 -1.81 10.54
CA PRO A 117 19.51 -0.94 11.43
C PRO A 117 21.04 -1.00 11.18
N GLU A 118 21.53 -2.09 10.60
CA GLU A 118 22.94 -2.31 10.32
C GLU A 118 23.42 -1.69 9.00
N SER A 119 22.52 -1.09 8.23
CA SER A 119 22.84 -0.47 6.95
C SER A 119 22.88 1.05 7.06
N ASP A 120 24.02 1.67 6.73
CA ASP A 120 24.14 3.13 6.66
C ASP A 120 23.14 3.74 5.69
N LYS A 121 22.81 3.03 4.60
CA LYS A 121 21.80 3.46 3.61
C LYS A 121 20.41 3.65 4.21
N ALA A 122 20.06 2.92 5.25
CA ALA A 122 18.78 3.07 5.94
C ALA A 122 18.63 4.43 6.63
N TYR A 123 19.74 5.09 6.97
CA TYR A 123 19.79 6.43 7.59
C TYR A 123 19.96 7.54 6.54
N GLU A 124 20.43 7.19 5.34
CA GLU A 124 20.70 8.14 4.25
C GLU A 124 19.50 8.32 3.29
N THR A 125 18.44 7.51 3.43
CA THR A 125 17.27 7.51 2.54
C THR A 125 15.96 7.94 3.24
N PRO A 126 15.88 9.16 3.78
CA PRO A 126 14.75 9.60 4.61
C PRO A 126 13.43 9.76 3.84
N GLU A 127 13.47 9.76 2.52
CA GLU A 127 12.31 10.00 1.66
C GLU A 127 11.61 8.72 1.22
N GLN A 128 12.08 7.56 1.69
CA GLN A 128 11.44 6.26 1.53
C GLN A 128 11.25 5.61 2.90
N PHE A 129 10.27 4.74 3.03
CA PHE A 129 9.94 4.11 4.31
C PHE A 129 9.20 2.79 4.09
N MET A 130 9.23 1.93 5.11
CA MET A 130 8.39 0.75 5.12
C MET A 130 6.96 1.13 5.54
N PHE A 131 6.00 0.77 4.71
CA PHE A 131 4.57 0.86 4.99
C PHE A 131 4.04 -0.53 5.32
N GLY A 132 3.76 -0.78 6.60
CA GLY A 132 3.58 -2.13 7.11
C GLY A 132 4.86 -2.95 6.96
N ASN A 133 4.74 -4.28 6.96
CA ASN A 133 5.89 -5.18 6.93
C ASN A 133 6.45 -5.44 5.53
N ASP A 134 5.63 -5.21 4.50
CA ASP A 134 5.88 -5.76 3.18
C ASP A 134 6.07 -4.73 2.08
N ILE A 135 5.64 -3.50 2.28
CA ILE A 135 5.65 -2.48 1.23
C ILE A 135 6.71 -1.41 1.50
N LEU A 136 7.65 -1.27 0.59
CA LEU A 136 8.54 -0.12 0.49
C LEU A 136 7.81 0.99 -0.28
N ALA A 137 7.46 2.06 0.42
CA ALA A 137 6.85 3.25 -0.16
C ALA A 137 7.90 4.29 -0.48
N THR A 138 7.79 4.89 -1.65
CA THR A 138 8.66 5.99 -2.08
C THR A 138 7.82 7.10 -2.70
N THR A 139 8.22 8.33 -2.49
CA THR A 139 7.44 9.50 -2.89
C THR A 139 8.15 10.27 -3.98
N ILE A 140 7.45 10.60 -5.06
CA ILE A 140 7.94 11.52 -6.07
C ILE A 140 7.73 12.94 -5.54
N THR A 141 8.81 13.67 -5.35
CA THR A 141 8.83 14.95 -4.64
C THR A 141 9.20 16.15 -5.50
N GLN A 142 9.23 15.94 -6.81
CA GLN A 142 9.49 16.98 -7.80
C GLN A 142 8.58 16.82 -9.02
N PRO A 143 8.33 17.88 -9.78
CA PRO A 143 7.48 17.81 -10.95
C PRO A 143 8.13 16.97 -12.06
N VAL A 144 7.31 16.51 -13.01
CA VAL A 144 7.83 15.93 -14.23
C VAL A 144 8.59 16.96 -15.05
N ASP A 145 9.66 16.54 -15.68
CA ASP A 145 10.34 17.36 -16.68
C ASP A 145 9.42 17.64 -17.86
N SER A 146 9.33 18.88 -18.30
CA SER A 146 8.38 19.34 -19.32
C SER A 146 8.64 18.76 -20.73
N ILE A 147 9.84 18.25 -20.98
CA ILE A 147 10.24 17.67 -22.28
C ILE A 147 9.99 16.17 -22.28
N THR A 148 10.42 15.48 -21.22
CA THR A 148 10.35 14.01 -21.14
C THR A 148 9.04 13.51 -20.54
N GLY A 149 8.33 14.34 -19.77
CA GLY A 149 7.15 13.93 -19.01
C GLY A 149 7.46 13.01 -17.82
N LEU A 150 8.73 12.94 -17.40
CA LEU A 150 9.21 12.04 -16.37
C LEU A 150 9.78 12.80 -15.17
N ALA A 151 9.55 12.28 -13.98
CA ALA A 151 10.18 12.72 -12.74
C ALA A 151 11.16 11.65 -12.24
N PRO A 152 12.41 11.99 -11.93
CA PRO A 152 13.37 11.05 -11.39
C PRO A 152 13.10 10.75 -9.91
N ARG A 153 13.45 9.53 -9.51
CA ARG A 153 13.46 9.12 -8.12
C ARG A 153 14.58 8.13 -7.85
N THR A 154 15.45 8.45 -6.92
CA THR A 154 16.47 7.53 -6.42
C THR A 154 15.86 6.66 -5.32
N ILE A 155 16.00 5.34 -5.44
CA ILE A 155 15.45 4.35 -4.52
C ILE A 155 16.58 3.41 -4.09
N TRP A 156 16.74 3.26 -2.79
CA TRP A 156 17.56 2.19 -2.25
C TRP A 156 16.69 0.96 -2.01
N PHE A 157 17.03 -0.15 -2.66
CA PHE A 157 16.45 -1.45 -2.43
C PHE A 157 17.31 -2.21 -1.41
N PRO A 158 16.81 -2.45 -0.18
CA PRO A 158 17.51 -3.31 0.77
C PRO A 158 17.72 -4.73 0.24
N GLU A 159 18.63 -5.49 0.87
CA GLU A 159 18.88 -6.89 0.54
C GLU A 159 17.60 -7.71 0.35
N GLY A 160 17.63 -8.65 -0.61
CA GLY A 160 16.49 -9.46 -1.03
C GLY A 160 15.99 -9.06 -2.41
N ALA A 161 14.75 -9.38 -2.74
CA ALA A 161 14.13 -9.00 -4.00
C ALA A 161 12.83 -8.22 -3.76
N TRP A 162 12.54 -7.30 -4.67
CA TRP A 162 11.44 -6.35 -4.57
C TRP A 162 10.59 -6.38 -5.83
N PHE A 163 9.30 -6.48 -5.64
CA PHE A 163 8.32 -6.49 -6.71
C PHE A 163 7.71 -5.10 -6.88
N ASP A 164 7.88 -4.50 -8.04
CA ASP A 164 7.20 -3.25 -8.40
C ASP A 164 5.71 -3.54 -8.63
N CYS A 165 4.87 -3.05 -7.74
CA CYS A 165 3.43 -3.27 -7.78
C CYS A 165 2.73 -2.53 -8.94
N ALA A 166 3.38 -1.55 -9.54
CA ALA A 166 2.83 -0.79 -10.67
C ALA A 166 3.16 -1.45 -12.01
N THR A 167 4.40 -1.93 -12.20
CA THR A 167 4.88 -2.46 -13.49
C THR A 167 4.95 -3.98 -13.55
N GLY A 168 4.99 -4.66 -12.40
CA GLY A 168 5.20 -6.10 -12.32
C GLY A 168 6.66 -6.54 -12.47
N SER A 169 7.60 -5.60 -12.46
CA SER A 169 9.03 -5.87 -12.56
C SER A 169 9.62 -6.33 -11.22
N MET A 170 10.67 -7.15 -11.29
CA MET A 170 11.44 -7.55 -10.10
C MET A 170 12.76 -6.78 -10.05
N TYR A 171 13.09 -6.29 -8.86
CA TYR A 171 14.37 -5.62 -8.58
C TYR A 171 15.16 -6.45 -7.57
N GLU A 172 16.43 -6.69 -7.88
CA GLU A 172 17.39 -7.24 -6.92
C GLU A 172 17.75 -6.16 -5.89
N GLY A 173 17.79 -6.53 -4.61
CA GLY A 173 18.17 -5.64 -3.53
C GLY A 173 19.68 -5.48 -3.36
N GLY A 174 20.09 -4.78 -2.30
CA GLY A 174 21.49 -4.45 -2.02
C GLY A 174 22.02 -3.30 -2.87
N ARG A 175 21.17 -2.54 -3.57
CA ARG A 175 21.57 -1.49 -4.50
C ARG A 175 20.67 -0.27 -4.49
N THR A 176 21.18 0.81 -5.05
CA THR A 176 20.42 2.05 -5.28
C THR A 176 20.23 2.24 -6.77
N GLU A 177 19.00 2.55 -7.18
CA GLU A 177 18.60 2.79 -8.57
C GLU A 177 18.03 4.20 -8.71
N GLU A 178 18.34 4.88 -9.81
CA GLU A 178 17.61 6.06 -10.25
C GLU A 178 16.58 5.66 -11.30
N LEU A 179 15.32 5.76 -10.96
CA LEU A 179 14.20 5.41 -11.80
C LEU A 179 13.40 6.66 -12.19
N HIS A 180 12.70 6.58 -13.30
CA HIS A 180 11.95 7.72 -13.86
C HIS A 180 10.48 7.35 -14.04
N TYR A 181 9.58 8.23 -13.61
CA TYR A 181 8.15 7.97 -13.53
C TYR A 181 7.32 9.05 -14.19
N THR A 182 6.32 8.63 -14.94
CA THR A 182 5.24 9.51 -15.40
C THR A 182 4.36 9.95 -14.23
N LEU A 183 3.52 10.95 -14.41
CA LEU A 183 2.57 11.38 -13.39
C LEU A 183 1.55 10.28 -13.03
N ALA A 184 1.27 9.35 -13.94
CA ALA A 184 0.35 8.24 -13.69
C ALA A 184 0.90 7.19 -12.71
N GLU A 185 2.21 7.09 -12.58
CA GLU A 185 2.86 6.06 -11.77
C GLU A 185 3.01 6.51 -10.32
N ASN A 186 2.62 5.62 -9.41
CA ASN A 186 2.77 5.77 -7.96
C ASN A 186 3.68 4.63 -7.44
N PRO A 187 5.01 4.82 -7.46
CA PRO A 187 5.95 3.74 -7.19
C PRO A 187 5.86 3.24 -5.74
N HIS A 188 5.65 1.94 -5.62
CA HIS A 188 5.71 1.20 -4.37
C HIS A 188 6.08 -0.25 -4.66
N TYR A 189 6.85 -0.83 -3.77
CA TYR A 189 7.46 -2.13 -3.99
C TYR A 189 7.11 -3.08 -2.85
N ALA A 190 6.73 -4.30 -3.18
CA ALA A 190 6.47 -5.32 -2.19
C ALA A 190 7.66 -6.27 -2.05
N LYS A 191 7.98 -6.68 -0.83
CA LYS A 191 9.00 -7.72 -0.57
C LYS A 191 8.63 -8.99 -1.32
N ALA A 192 9.60 -9.62 -1.98
CA ALA A 192 9.41 -10.91 -2.62
C ALA A 192 8.88 -11.94 -1.60
N GLY A 193 7.90 -12.74 -2.02
CA GLY A 193 7.29 -13.73 -1.17
C GLY A 193 6.11 -13.25 -0.34
N SER A 194 5.95 -11.96 -0.09
CA SER A 194 4.87 -11.45 0.76
C SER A 194 3.46 -11.75 0.22
N ILE A 195 2.48 -11.67 1.11
CA ILE A 195 1.06 -11.87 0.81
C ILE A 195 0.32 -10.61 1.24
N ILE A 196 -0.18 -9.85 0.27
CA ILE A 196 -0.86 -8.58 0.52
C ILE A 196 -2.38 -8.79 0.52
N PRO A 197 -3.05 -8.64 1.67
CA PRO A 197 -4.50 -8.69 1.73
C PRO A 197 -5.10 -7.39 1.20
N MET A 198 -6.09 -7.51 0.34
CA MET A 198 -6.71 -6.37 -0.34
C MET A 198 -8.23 -6.52 -0.41
N ASN A 199 -8.92 -5.43 -0.57
CA ASN A 199 -10.31 -5.44 -1.02
C ASN A 199 -10.39 -5.60 -2.55
N PRO A 200 -11.49 -6.11 -3.09
CA PRO A 200 -11.77 -6.02 -4.52
C PRO A 200 -11.77 -4.57 -5.01
N ALA A 201 -11.34 -4.33 -6.24
CA ALA A 201 -11.33 -2.99 -6.83
C ALA A 201 -12.72 -2.34 -6.96
N THR A 202 -13.78 -3.14 -6.80
CA THR A 202 -15.18 -2.71 -6.82
C THR A 202 -15.67 -2.12 -5.51
N VAL A 203 -14.88 -2.21 -4.42
CA VAL A 203 -15.24 -1.64 -3.12
C VAL A 203 -15.38 -0.13 -3.24
N LYS A 204 -16.55 0.38 -2.82
CA LYS A 204 -16.89 1.81 -2.84
C LYS A 204 -17.09 2.41 -1.46
N ASN A 205 -17.28 1.57 -0.45
CA ASN A 205 -17.56 1.98 0.91
C ASN A 205 -16.92 0.99 1.90
N LEU A 206 -16.02 1.47 2.76
CA LEU A 206 -15.33 0.65 3.75
C LEU A 206 -16.16 0.34 5.00
N GLN A 207 -17.32 0.98 5.18
CA GLN A 207 -18.25 0.69 6.26
C GLN A 207 -19.15 -0.53 5.94
N GLN A 208 -19.20 -0.95 4.70
CA GLN A 208 -19.95 -2.14 4.30
C GLN A 208 -19.06 -3.38 4.40
N PRO A 209 -19.57 -4.48 4.95
CA PRO A 209 -18.87 -5.75 4.94
C PRO A 209 -18.47 -6.14 3.51
N CYS A 210 -17.25 -6.62 3.34
CA CYS A 210 -16.79 -7.16 2.08
C CYS A 210 -16.60 -8.68 2.23
N ASP A 211 -17.46 -9.46 1.59
CA ASP A 211 -17.42 -10.93 1.68
C ASP A 211 -16.27 -11.54 0.88
N THR A 212 -15.61 -10.76 0.04
CA THR A 212 -14.46 -11.22 -0.75
C THR A 212 -13.17 -10.60 -0.24
N LEU A 213 -12.22 -11.43 0.15
CA LEU A 213 -10.85 -11.01 0.43
C LEU A 213 -9.97 -11.34 -0.77
N VAL A 214 -9.27 -10.34 -1.28
CA VAL A 214 -8.26 -10.52 -2.30
C VAL A 214 -6.91 -10.76 -1.63
N LEU A 215 -6.23 -11.83 -2.00
CA LEU A 215 -4.89 -12.16 -1.53
C LEU A 215 -3.93 -12.09 -2.72
N THR A 216 -3.06 -11.10 -2.70
CA THR A 216 -2.04 -10.93 -3.74
C THR A 216 -0.73 -11.57 -3.28
N PHE A 217 -0.31 -12.64 -3.95
CA PHE A 217 0.88 -13.42 -3.65
C PHE A 217 2.06 -12.90 -4.47
N ILE A 218 2.91 -12.12 -3.84
CA ILE A 218 4.09 -11.53 -4.49
C ILE A 218 5.07 -12.65 -4.87
N PRO A 219 5.60 -12.68 -6.11
CA PRO A 219 6.54 -13.71 -6.55
C PRO A 219 7.84 -13.70 -5.74
N GLY A 220 8.67 -14.74 -5.89
CA GLY A 220 10.03 -14.78 -5.36
C GLY A 220 10.17 -15.32 -3.94
N GLY A 221 9.45 -16.36 -3.55
CA GLY A 221 9.70 -17.07 -2.30
C GLY A 221 8.46 -17.49 -1.52
N ASP A 222 8.73 -18.07 -0.33
CA ASP A 222 7.70 -18.42 0.63
C ASP A 222 7.16 -17.19 1.33
N GLY A 223 5.95 -17.28 1.86
CA GLY A 223 5.32 -16.17 2.58
C GLY A 223 4.27 -16.62 3.57
N GLN A 224 4.02 -15.76 4.55
CA GLN A 224 2.95 -15.94 5.53
C GLN A 224 2.28 -14.62 5.83
N LEU A 225 0.97 -14.65 5.96
CA LEU A 225 0.13 -13.55 6.41
C LEU A 225 -0.71 -14.01 7.59
N ARG A 226 -0.76 -13.20 8.62
CA ARG A 226 -1.72 -13.31 9.71
C ARG A 226 -2.78 -12.24 9.53
N HIS A 227 -3.89 -12.59 8.87
CA HIS A 227 -4.97 -11.64 8.55
C HIS A 227 -5.88 -11.45 9.74
N TYR A 228 -5.90 -10.24 10.27
CA TYR A 228 -6.71 -9.83 11.41
C TYR A 228 -8.00 -9.14 10.95
N GLU A 229 -9.09 -9.40 11.68
CA GLU A 229 -10.40 -8.79 11.47
C GLU A 229 -11.15 -8.60 12.79
N ASP A 230 -11.92 -7.54 12.88
CA ASP A 230 -12.89 -7.26 13.95
C ASP A 230 -14.12 -6.55 13.38
N ASP A 231 -15.00 -6.02 14.24
CA ASP A 231 -16.21 -5.32 13.78
C ASP A 231 -15.94 -3.91 13.19
N GLY A 232 -14.70 -3.42 13.28
CA GLY A 232 -14.27 -2.13 12.74
C GLY A 232 -14.92 -0.89 13.40
N MET A 233 -15.74 -1.04 14.43
CA MET A 233 -16.56 0.04 14.96
C MET A 233 -16.53 0.17 16.47
N SER A 234 -16.40 -0.93 17.21
CA SER A 234 -16.51 -0.93 18.66
C SER A 234 -15.17 -1.03 19.37
N GLN A 235 -15.16 -0.86 20.68
CA GLN A 235 -14.00 -1.06 21.53
C GLN A 235 -13.71 -2.55 21.80
N GLN A 236 -14.48 -3.46 21.21
CA GLN A 236 -14.36 -4.90 21.44
C GLN A 236 -13.19 -5.53 20.69
N TYR A 237 -12.51 -4.81 19.80
CA TYR A 237 -11.31 -5.24 19.10
C TYR A 237 -10.21 -5.85 20.02
N LYS A 238 -10.28 -5.57 21.31
CA LYS A 238 -9.34 -6.10 22.33
C LYS A 238 -9.54 -7.59 22.58
N THR A 239 -10.77 -8.08 22.51
CA THR A 239 -11.16 -9.43 22.89
C THR A 239 -11.94 -10.18 21.81
N ASN A 240 -12.70 -9.45 20.99
CA ASN A 240 -13.59 -10.01 19.98
C ASN A 240 -13.05 -9.70 18.59
N TYR A 241 -12.18 -10.55 18.12
CA TYR A 241 -11.56 -10.46 16.81
C TYR A 241 -11.32 -11.86 16.23
N ALA A 242 -11.00 -11.91 14.98
CA ALA A 242 -10.66 -13.14 14.30
C ALA A 242 -9.32 -13.01 13.56
N VAL A 243 -8.64 -14.14 13.41
CA VAL A 243 -7.39 -14.24 12.66
C VAL A 243 -7.48 -15.41 11.69
N THR A 244 -7.07 -15.17 10.45
CA THR A 244 -6.88 -16.20 9.43
C THR A 244 -5.43 -16.23 9.00
N THR A 245 -4.76 -17.36 9.19
CA THR A 245 -3.38 -17.53 8.72
C THR A 245 -3.37 -18.01 7.27
N VAL A 246 -2.64 -17.30 6.42
CA VAL A 246 -2.42 -17.68 5.04
C VAL A 246 -0.94 -17.93 4.83
N SER A 247 -0.58 -19.03 4.18
CA SER A 247 0.81 -19.32 3.83
C SER A 247 0.94 -19.68 2.37
N LYS A 248 2.07 -19.27 1.79
CA LYS A 248 2.51 -19.62 0.45
C LYS A 248 3.83 -20.36 0.55
N LYS A 249 3.96 -21.49 -0.14
CA LYS A 249 5.22 -22.20 -0.36
C LYS A 249 5.46 -22.40 -1.84
N GLN A 250 6.69 -22.15 -2.25
CA GLN A 250 7.11 -22.35 -3.63
C GLN A 250 8.13 -23.49 -3.70
N GLU A 251 7.77 -24.56 -4.38
CA GLU A 251 8.61 -25.75 -4.60
C GLU A 251 8.80 -25.92 -6.12
N GLY A 252 9.91 -25.42 -6.64
CA GLY A 252 10.16 -25.38 -8.08
C GLY A 252 9.07 -24.62 -8.82
N ASN A 253 8.37 -25.30 -9.74
CA ASN A 253 7.27 -24.73 -10.52
C ASN A 253 5.88 -24.89 -9.85
N THR A 254 5.83 -25.30 -8.63
CA THR A 254 4.58 -25.50 -7.88
C THR A 254 4.47 -24.46 -6.77
N VAL A 255 3.34 -23.76 -6.73
CA VAL A 255 2.99 -22.88 -5.63
C VAL A 255 1.87 -23.54 -4.82
N ARG A 256 2.09 -23.73 -3.52
CA ARG A 256 1.11 -24.22 -2.58
C ARG A 256 0.63 -23.09 -1.68
N VAL A 257 -0.67 -22.86 -1.68
CA VAL A 257 -1.31 -21.91 -0.78
C VAL A 257 -2.15 -22.66 0.24
N ARG A 258 -2.03 -22.29 1.49
CA ARG A 258 -2.89 -22.78 2.56
C ARG A 258 -3.57 -21.59 3.24
N ILE A 259 -4.88 -21.65 3.36
CA ILE A 259 -5.69 -20.73 4.14
C ILE A 259 -6.21 -21.54 5.33
N SER A 260 -5.86 -21.16 6.55
CA SER A 260 -6.32 -21.86 7.76
C SER A 260 -7.80 -21.59 8.02
N PRO A 261 -8.47 -22.43 8.81
CA PRO A 261 -9.72 -22.01 9.45
C PRO A 261 -9.51 -20.72 10.23
N ARG A 262 -10.56 -19.89 10.27
CA ARG A 262 -10.57 -18.67 11.07
C ARG A 262 -10.54 -19.02 12.57
N GLU A 263 -9.64 -18.39 13.31
CA GLU A 263 -9.53 -18.47 14.75
C GLU A 263 -10.18 -17.24 15.40
N GLY A 264 -11.08 -17.44 16.33
CA GLY A 264 -11.85 -16.38 16.98
C GLY A 264 -13.09 -15.95 16.18
N SER A 265 -13.80 -14.96 16.70
CA SER A 265 -15.02 -14.42 16.10
C SER A 265 -15.31 -13.01 16.59
N PHE A 266 -16.15 -12.27 15.86
CA PHE A 266 -16.60 -10.93 16.21
C PHE A 266 -18.03 -10.71 15.67
N ALA A 267 -18.73 -9.70 16.17
CA ALA A 267 -20.07 -9.38 15.70
C ALA A 267 -20.07 -8.95 14.23
N GLY A 268 -20.88 -9.61 13.40
CA GLY A 268 -20.92 -9.36 11.95
C GLY A 268 -19.88 -10.13 11.13
N ALA A 269 -19.12 -11.02 11.75
CA ALA A 269 -18.19 -11.89 11.02
C ALA A 269 -18.99 -12.80 10.07
N SER A 270 -18.65 -12.79 8.78
CA SER A 270 -19.30 -13.65 7.77
C SER A 270 -18.96 -15.12 8.02
N ASP A 271 -19.97 -15.99 7.98
CA ASP A 271 -19.77 -17.43 8.06
C ASP A 271 -19.13 -18.02 6.79
N ASN A 272 -19.34 -17.34 5.67
CA ASN A 272 -18.80 -17.72 4.38
C ASN A 272 -17.98 -16.57 3.79
N ARG A 273 -16.70 -16.85 3.47
CA ARG A 273 -15.78 -15.90 2.84
C ARG A 273 -15.41 -16.38 1.45
N SER A 274 -15.51 -15.51 0.48
CA SER A 274 -14.93 -15.72 -0.85
C SER A 274 -13.49 -15.23 -0.87
N TYR A 275 -12.63 -15.95 -1.58
CA TYR A 275 -11.23 -15.55 -1.77
C TYR A 275 -10.95 -15.37 -3.26
N GLU A 276 -10.32 -14.27 -3.61
CA GLU A 276 -9.69 -14.06 -4.91
C GLU A 276 -8.17 -14.14 -4.73
N LEU A 277 -7.53 -15.11 -5.37
CA LEU A 277 -6.08 -15.32 -5.26
C LEU A 277 -5.41 -14.74 -6.51
N ARG A 278 -4.57 -13.74 -6.33
CA ARG A 278 -3.83 -13.07 -7.40
C ARG A 278 -2.36 -13.47 -7.36
N PHE A 279 -1.84 -13.87 -8.50
CA PHE A 279 -0.43 -14.20 -8.71
C PHE A 279 0.10 -13.32 -9.84
N PRO A 280 0.58 -12.09 -9.51
CA PRO A 280 1.08 -11.18 -10.54
C PRO A 280 2.40 -11.68 -11.14
N ALA A 281 2.67 -11.27 -12.39
CA ALA A 281 3.93 -11.53 -13.11
C ALA A 281 4.39 -12.99 -13.12
N VAL A 282 3.44 -13.94 -13.14
CA VAL A 282 3.73 -15.37 -13.33
C VAL A 282 3.08 -15.89 -14.60
N PHE A 283 3.68 -16.93 -15.19
CA PHE A 283 3.07 -17.61 -16.33
C PHE A 283 1.78 -18.32 -15.89
N PRO A 284 0.78 -18.44 -16.80
CA PRO A 284 -0.43 -19.21 -16.53
C PRO A 284 -0.10 -20.63 -16.04
N PRO A 285 -0.76 -21.12 -14.99
CA PRO A 285 -0.50 -22.46 -14.47
C PRO A 285 -0.87 -23.54 -15.48
N LYS A 286 -0.22 -24.70 -15.41
CA LYS A 286 -0.61 -25.88 -16.19
C LYS A 286 -1.89 -26.52 -15.63
N SER A 287 -2.05 -26.50 -14.32
CA SER A 287 -3.25 -26.98 -13.62
C SER A 287 -3.42 -26.23 -12.29
N VAL A 288 -4.66 -26.14 -11.83
CA VAL A 288 -5.01 -25.58 -10.52
C VAL A 288 -5.80 -26.64 -9.76
N LYS A 289 -5.46 -26.88 -8.50
CA LYS A 289 -6.18 -27.80 -7.61
C LYS A 289 -6.61 -27.10 -6.33
N VAL A 290 -7.84 -27.36 -5.90
CA VAL A 290 -8.37 -26.89 -4.61
C VAL A 290 -8.78 -28.11 -3.80
N ASN A 291 -8.20 -28.30 -2.63
CA ASN A 291 -8.43 -29.47 -1.76
C ASN A 291 -8.28 -30.81 -2.53
N GLY A 292 -7.27 -30.92 -3.39
CA GLY A 292 -6.95 -32.09 -4.20
C GLY A 292 -7.80 -32.27 -5.47
N LYS A 293 -8.86 -31.48 -5.65
CA LYS A 293 -9.72 -31.53 -6.84
C LYS A 293 -9.28 -30.52 -7.89
N GLU A 294 -9.24 -30.91 -9.15
CA GLU A 294 -8.94 -29.99 -10.23
C GLU A 294 -10.00 -28.89 -10.35
N LEU A 295 -9.53 -27.66 -10.52
CA LEU A 295 -10.35 -26.49 -10.77
C LEU A 295 -10.17 -26.07 -12.22
N ALA A 296 -11.29 -25.96 -12.95
CA ALA A 296 -11.27 -25.33 -14.27
C ALA A 296 -10.93 -23.84 -14.13
N TYR A 297 -10.00 -23.35 -14.94
CA TYR A 297 -9.63 -21.94 -14.95
C TYR A 297 -9.60 -21.39 -16.38
N SER A 298 -9.80 -20.09 -16.51
CA SER A 298 -9.64 -19.37 -17.77
C SER A 298 -8.29 -18.65 -17.79
N ARG A 299 -7.56 -18.70 -18.91
CA ARG A 299 -6.32 -17.95 -19.11
C ARG A 299 -6.56 -16.45 -19.30
N PHE A 300 -7.81 -16.10 -19.63
CA PHE A 300 -8.22 -14.71 -19.81
C PHE A 300 -9.35 -14.41 -18.82
N PRO A 301 -9.33 -13.27 -18.13
CA PRO A 301 -10.48 -12.88 -17.34
C PRO A 301 -11.70 -12.80 -18.28
N LYS A 302 -12.81 -13.34 -17.83
CA LYS A 302 -14.08 -13.08 -18.51
C LYS A 302 -14.36 -11.58 -18.39
N ALA A 303 -14.59 -10.93 -19.51
CA ALA A 303 -14.95 -9.52 -19.58
C ALA A 303 -16.21 -9.24 -18.75
#